data_1c68cc98f03a9dc624e7e0652144a2c6
#
_entry.id   1c68cc98f03a9dc624e7e0652144a2c6
#
_cell.length_a   1.000
_cell.length_b   1.000
_cell.length_c   1.000
_cell.angle_alpha   90.00
_cell.angle_beta   90.00
_cell.angle_gamma   90.00
#
_symmetry.space_group_name_H-M   'P 1'
#
loop_
_entity.id
_entity.type
_entity.pdbx_description
1 polymer ?
#
loop_
_entity_poly.entity_id
_entity_poly.type
_entity_poly.pdbx_seq_one_letter_code
_entity_poly.pdbx_strand_id
1 'polypeptide(L)'
;LHALVHDNDLVGLVAEIVSIQLSGGAVNPRMLWDAGYGAVNAALELVDVTLAEPWMTVTVASPEAAVGRVSGDLARRRAKILGSESRGTIQVLHVEAPLGEMIHYATALRSLTGGRGTFSMRPSRFRIRTALGV
;
A
#
# COMPACT_ATOMS: atom_id res chain seq x y z
N LEU A 1 -8.69 -20.47 1.67
CA LEU A 1 -8.11 -19.98 0.41
C LEU A 1 -9.10 -19.20 -0.43
N HIS A 2 -10.36 -19.66 -0.50
CA HIS A 2 -11.46 -18.94 -1.16
C HIS A 2 -11.61 -17.51 -0.61
N ALA A 3 -11.42 -17.33 0.70
CA ALA A 3 -11.43 -16.03 1.35
C ALA A 3 -10.22 -15.16 0.95
N LEU A 4 -9.03 -15.75 0.79
CA LEU A 4 -7.82 -15.00 0.42
C LEU A 4 -7.90 -14.37 -0.98
N VAL A 5 -8.55 -15.04 -1.93
CA VAL A 5 -8.70 -14.53 -3.30
C VAL A 5 -9.84 -13.52 -3.42
N HIS A 6 -10.87 -13.60 -2.55
CA HIS A 6 -12.01 -12.68 -2.58
C HIS A 6 -11.87 -11.48 -1.63
N ASP A 7 -11.21 -11.66 -0.48
CA ASP A 7 -11.16 -10.65 0.58
C ASP A 7 -9.85 -9.84 0.58
N ASN A 8 -8.80 -10.31 -0.10
CA ASN A 8 -7.51 -9.62 -0.15
C ASN A 8 -6.99 -9.58 -1.59
N ASP A 9 -6.61 -8.41 -2.03
CA ASP A 9 -5.90 -8.25 -3.29
C ASP A 9 -4.51 -8.89 -3.21
N LEU A 10 -4.25 -9.85 -4.09
CA LEU A 10 -2.93 -10.45 -4.23
C LEU A 10 -2.06 -9.55 -5.11
N VAL A 11 -0.89 -9.17 -4.60
CA VAL A 11 0.09 -8.37 -5.33
C VAL A 11 1.41 -9.12 -5.50
N GLY A 12 2.11 -8.88 -6.59
CA GLY A 12 3.39 -9.53 -6.87
C GLY A 12 3.26 -10.99 -7.34
N LEU A 13 2.06 -11.40 -7.77
CA LEU A 13 1.81 -12.72 -8.33
C LEU A 13 1.98 -12.71 -9.85
N VAL A 14 2.72 -13.70 -10.36
CA VAL A 14 2.78 -14.05 -11.78
C VAL A 14 2.32 -15.48 -11.93
N ALA A 15 1.26 -15.73 -12.66
CA ALA A 15 0.76 -17.07 -12.95
C ALA A 15 0.99 -17.40 -14.43
N GLU A 16 1.61 -18.54 -14.72
CA GLU A 16 1.85 -19.05 -16.07
C GLU A 16 1.10 -20.34 -16.28
N ILE A 17 0.34 -20.43 -17.37
CA ILE A 17 -0.32 -21.67 -17.80
C ILE A 17 0.69 -22.49 -18.60
N VAL A 18 1.19 -23.55 -18.02
CA VAL A 18 2.22 -24.41 -18.64
C VAL A 18 1.60 -25.41 -19.62
N SER A 19 0.42 -25.96 -19.30
CA SER A 19 -0.26 -26.91 -20.18
C SER A 19 -1.77 -26.96 -19.89
N ILE A 20 -2.53 -27.32 -20.90
CA ILE A 20 -3.96 -27.61 -20.81
C ILE A 20 -4.19 -28.97 -21.48
N GLN A 21 -4.79 -29.91 -20.75
CA GLN A 21 -5.16 -31.21 -21.28
C GLN A 21 -6.70 -31.30 -21.35
N LEU A 22 -7.21 -31.64 -22.52
CA LEU A 22 -8.62 -31.83 -22.75
C LEU A 22 -8.88 -33.31 -23.00
N SER A 23 -9.72 -33.92 -22.18
CA SER A 23 -10.15 -35.31 -22.33
C SER A 23 -11.60 -35.38 -22.82
N GLY A 24 -11.78 -35.61 -24.12
CA GLY A 24 -13.03 -35.94 -24.78
C GLY A 24 -14.27 -35.10 -24.46
N GLY A 25 -15.04 -34.72 -25.47
CA GLY A 25 -16.30 -33.98 -25.32
C GLY A 25 -16.23 -32.49 -25.64
N ALA A 26 -17.38 -31.82 -25.61
CA ALA A 26 -17.49 -30.40 -25.87
C ALA A 26 -17.03 -29.61 -24.62
N VAL A 27 -16.03 -28.76 -24.80
CA VAL A 27 -15.51 -27.87 -23.75
C VAL A 27 -16.35 -26.60 -23.79
N ASN A 28 -16.93 -26.22 -22.67
CA ASN A 28 -17.57 -24.91 -22.51
C ASN A 28 -16.74 -23.93 -21.70
N PRO A 29 -16.97 -22.62 -21.85
CA PRO A 29 -16.19 -21.59 -21.14
C PRO A 29 -16.23 -21.72 -19.61
N ARG A 30 -17.33 -22.21 -19.05
CA ARG A 30 -17.48 -22.41 -17.61
C ARG A 30 -16.51 -23.46 -17.06
N MET A 31 -16.38 -24.59 -17.81
CA MET A 31 -15.45 -25.66 -17.43
C MET A 31 -13.99 -25.16 -17.42
N LEU A 32 -13.61 -24.34 -18.41
CA LEU A 32 -12.27 -23.73 -18.46
C LEU A 32 -12.04 -22.77 -17.29
N TRP A 33 -13.05 -21.97 -16.95
CA TRP A 33 -12.98 -21.05 -15.82
C TRP A 33 -12.82 -21.82 -14.50
N ASP A 34 -13.65 -22.83 -14.26
CA ASP A 34 -13.61 -23.65 -13.03
C ASP A 34 -12.26 -24.39 -12.90
N ALA A 35 -11.73 -24.92 -14.00
CA ALA A 35 -10.42 -25.58 -14.01
C ALA A 35 -9.26 -24.59 -13.74
N GLY A 36 -9.28 -23.43 -14.39
CA GLY A 36 -8.29 -22.38 -14.17
C GLY A 36 -8.31 -21.85 -12.74
N TYR A 37 -9.50 -21.57 -12.22
CA TYR A 37 -9.67 -21.13 -10.84
C TYR A 37 -9.18 -22.18 -9.84
N GLY A 38 -9.52 -23.45 -10.04
CA GLY A 38 -9.04 -24.55 -9.20
C GLY A 38 -7.52 -24.70 -9.23
N ALA A 39 -6.91 -24.59 -10.43
CA ALA A 39 -5.46 -24.69 -10.59
C ALA A 39 -4.72 -23.54 -9.87
N VAL A 40 -5.20 -22.30 -10.00
CA VAL A 40 -4.61 -21.14 -9.29
C VAL A 40 -4.74 -21.30 -7.78
N ASN A 41 -5.89 -21.71 -7.27
CA ASN A 41 -6.07 -21.93 -5.83
C ASN A 41 -5.14 -23.02 -5.29
N ALA A 42 -5.03 -24.16 -6.02
CA ALA A 42 -4.12 -25.23 -5.62
C ALA A 42 -2.65 -24.78 -5.64
N ALA A 43 -2.25 -23.97 -6.61
CA ALA A 43 -0.91 -23.40 -6.65
C ALA A 43 -0.63 -22.43 -5.48
N LEU A 44 -1.62 -21.61 -5.09
CA LEU A 44 -1.50 -20.68 -3.96
C LEU A 44 -1.36 -21.38 -2.60
N GLU A 45 -1.84 -22.62 -2.48
CA GLU A 45 -1.62 -23.45 -1.27
C GLU A 45 -0.15 -23.85 -1.09
N LEU A 46 0.62 -23.84 -2.17
CA LEU A 46 2.03 -24.26 -2.17
C LEU A 46 3.01 -23.10 -1.98
N VAL A 47 2.51 -21.85 -1.94
CA VAL A 47 3.36 -20.65 -1.79
C VAL A 47 3.09 -19.95 -0.46
N ASP A 48 4.13 -19.38 0.11
CA ASP A 48 4.01 -18.56 1.30
C ASP A 48 3.39 -17.20 0.93
N VAL A 49 2.24 -16.89 1.50
CA VAL A 49 1.57 -15.61 1.34
C VAL A 49 1.85 -14.74 2.55
N THR A 50 2.41 -13.56 2.32
CA THR A 50 2.76 -12.62 3.37
C THR A 50 1.91 -11.35 3.27
N LEU A 51 1.49 -10.81 4.40
CA LEU A 51 0.73 -9.56 4.43
C LEU A 51 1.61 -8.39 3.99
N ALA A 52 1.19 -7.71 2.93
CA ALA A 52 1.82 -6.49 2.45
C ALA A 52 0.95 -5.27 2.76
N GLU A 53 1.57 -4.19 3.22
CA GLU A 53 0.91 -2.91 3.42
C GLU A 53 1.28 -1.92 2.31
N PRO A 54 0.30 -1.17 1.75
CA PRO A 54 0.59 -0.14 0.77
C PRO A 54 1.29 1.05 1.43
N TRP A 55 2.37 1.50 0.80
CA TRP A 55 3.11 2.70 1.19
C TRP A 55 2.86 3.81 0.18
N MET A 56 2.80 5.03 0.69
CA MET A 56 2.53 6.24 -0.05
C MET A 56 3.76 7.13 -0.10
N THR A 57 4.01 7.78 -1.23
CA THR A 57 4.87 8.96 -1.30
C THR A 57 4.02 10.17 -0.95
N VAL A 58 4.43 10.90 0.06
CA VAL A 58 3.70 12.05 0.61
C VAL A 58 4.56 13.30 0.52
N THR A 59 3.97 14.38 0.05
CA THR A 59 4.58 15.71 0.08
C THR A 59 3.78 16.58 1.03
N VAL A 60 4.41 17.10 2.07
CA VAL A 60 3.77 17.92 3.10
C VAL A 60 4.36 19.32 3.06
N ALA A 61 3.54 20.34 2.84
CA ALA A 61 3.93 21.74 2.97
C ALA A 61 3.43 22.28 4.31
N SER A 62 4.34 22.84 5.11
CA SER A 62 4.04 23.35 6.44
C SER A 62 4.74 24.69 6.68
N PRO A 63 4.12 25.63 7.41
CA PRO A 63 4.86 26.79 7.92
C PRO A 63 6.08 26.36 8.72
N GLU A 64 7.21 27.05 8.57
CA GLU A 64 8.47 26.75 9.25
C GLU A 64 8.29 26.58 10.76
N ALA A 65 7.51 27.46 11.40
CA ALA A 65 7.24 27.40 12.83
C ALA A 65 6.48 26.12 13.30
N ALA A 66 5.86 25.38 12.38
CA ALA A 66 5.12 24.16 12.69
C ALA A 66 5.86 22.88 12.29
N VAL A 67 6.97 22.96 11.56
CA VAL A 67 7.71 21.81 11.02
C VAL A 67 8.09 20.78 12.08
N GLY A 68 8.58 21.22 13.22
CA GLY A 68 8.96 20.30 14.31
C GLY A 68 7.77 19.45 14.81
N ARG A 69 6.60 20.06 14.96
CA ARG A 69 5.37 19.35 15.37
C ARG A 69 4.87 18.40 14.28
N VAL A 70 4.93 18.83 13.03
CA VAL A 70 4.54 18.02 11.87
C VAL A 70 5.47 16.82 11.72
N SER A 71 6.79 17.02 11.81
CA SER A 71 7.78 15.94 11.74
C SER A 71 7.61 14.94 12.88
N GLY A 72 7.32 15.41 14.10
CA GLY A 72 7.05 14.56 15.25
C GLY A 72 5.76 13.71 15.06
N ASP A 73 4.71 14.29 14.47
CA ASP A 73 3.49 13.54 14.15
C ASP A 73 3.74 12.49 13.06
N LEU A 74 4.47 12.85 12.01
CA LEU A 74 4.85 11.92 10.94
C LEU A 74 5.69 10.75 11.46
N ALA A 75 6.62 11.01 12.38
CA ALA A 75 7.42 9.96 13.01
C ALA A 75 6.54 8.96 13.79
N ARG A 76 5.54 9.44 14.55
CA ARG A 76 4.56 8.57 15.23
C ARG A 76 3.73 7.73 14.27
N ARG A 77 3.53 8.20 13.04
CA ARG A 77 2.82 7.51 11.96
C ARG A 77 3.71 6.55 11.18
N ARG A 78 4.87 6.17 11.70
CA ARG A 78 5.82 5.30 11.02
C ARG A 78 6.32 5.86 9.68
N ALA A 79 6.16 7.17 9.48
CA ALA A 79 6.57 7.83 8.27
C ALA A 79 8.10 8.03 8.25
N LYS A 80 8.68 7.86 7.07
CA LYS A 80 10.10 8.09 6.82
C LYS A 80 10.28 9.39 6.06
N ILE A 81 10.90 10.39 6.67
CA ILE A 81 11.24 11.65 6.01
C ILE A 81 12.46 11.40 5.13
N LEU A 82 12.33 11.63 3.83
CA LEU A 82 13.37 11.43 2.83
C LEU A 82 14.17 12.70 2.56
N GLY A 83 13.56 13.87 2.78
CA GLY A 83 14.18 15.15 2.57
C GLY A 83 13.25 16.30 2.88
N SER A 84 13.80 17.50 2.88
CA SER A 84 13.05 18.74 3.06
C SER A 84 13.60 19.86 2.19
N GLU A 85 12.71 20.74 1.74
CA GLU A 85 13.05 21.93 0.98
C GLU A 85 12.44 23.16 1.65
N SER A 86 13.22 24.25 1.73
CA SER A 86 12.71 25.54 2.19
C SER A 86 12.23 26.37 1.01
N ARG A 87 11.01 26.88 1.10
CA ARG A 87 10.40 27.79 0.10
C ARG A 87 9.86 29.02 0.81
N GLY A 88 10.72 29.99 1.08
CA GLY A 88 10.40 31.16 1.89
C GLY A 88 10.05 30.77 3.33
N THR A 89 8.83 31.06 3.77
CA THR A 89 8.33 30.72 5.11
C THR A 89 7.67 29.35 5.20
N ILE A 90 7.69 28.57 4.11
CA ILE A 90 7.12 27.23 4.02
C ILE A 90 8.23 26.22 3.88
N GLN A 91 8.15 25.15 4.66
CA GLN A 91 8.96 23.94 4.48
C GLN A 91 8.15 22.86 3.79
N VAL A 92 8.75 22.24 2.79
CA VAL A 92 8.18 21.10 2.07
C VAL A 92 8.93 19.84 2.48
N LEU A 93 8.22 18.89 3.07
CA LEU A 93 8.77 17.60 3.49
C LEU A 93 8.40 16.53 2.46
N HIS A 94 9.38 15.76 2.03
CA HIS A 94 9.20 14.57 1.20
C HIS A 94 9.24 13.33 2.09
N VAL A 95 8.18 12.53 2.07
CA VAL A 95 7.93 11.50 3.07
C VAL A 95 7.44 10.23 2.39
N GLU A 96 7.81 9.07 2.92
CA GLU A 96 7.14 7.80 2.67
C GLU A 96 6.41 7.36 3.96
N ALA A 97 5.15 6.95 3.82
CA ALA A 97 4.35 6.50 4.95
C ALA A 97 3.40 5.37 4.57
N PRO A 98 3.08 4.45 5.51
CA PRO A 98 2.02 3.45 5.29
C PRO A 98 0.67 4.14 5.10
N LEU A 99 -0.13 3.69 4.13
CA LEU A 99 -1.45 4.27 3.86
C LEU A 99 -2.35 4.27 5.10
N GLY A 100 -2.35 3.18 5.87
CA GLY A 100 -3.16 3.06 7.08
C GLY A 100 -2.87 4.13 8.13
N GLU A 101 -1.62 4.57 8.25
CA GLU A 101 -1.21 5.61 9.20
C GLU A 101 -1.56 7.03 8.72
N MET A 102 -1.86 7.19 7.44
CA MET A 102 -2.25 8.47 6.83
C MET A 102 -3.75 8.72 6.90
N ILE A 103 -4.53 7.77 7.39
CA ILE A 103 -5.95 7.97 7.65
C ILE A 103 -6.10 9.12 8.65
N HIS A 104 -7.02 10.05 8.34
CA HIS A 104 -7.25 11.29 9.13
C HIS A 104 -6.06 12.26 9.25
N TYR A 105 -4.99 12.07 8.45
CA TYR A 105 -3.84 12.97 8.50
C TYR A 105 -4.19 14.43 8.15
N ALA A 106 -5.15 14.64 7.25
CA ALA A 106 -5.64 15.99 6.92
C ALA A 106 -6.09 16.79 8.15
N THR A 107 -6.82 16.15 9.06
CA THR A 107 -7.29 16.77 10.31
C THR A 107 -6.12 17.05 11.25
N ALA A 108 -5.21 16.11 11.41
CA ALA A 108 -4.02 16.28 12.24
C ALA A 108 -3.15 17.43 11.72
N LEU A 109 -2.85 17.46 10.43
CA LEU A 109 -2.03 18.49 9.81
C LEU A 109 -2.66 19.89 9.97
N ARG A 110 -3.97 19.99 9.76
CA ARG A 110 -4.71 21.25 9.96
C ARG A 110 -4.59 21.75 11.39
N SER A 111 -4.73 20.87 12.39
CA SER A 111 -4.57 21.22 13.79
C SER A 111 -3.15 21.68 14.12
N LEU A 112 -2.13 20.95 13.64
CA LEU A 112 -0.72 21.24 13.91
C LEU A 112 -0.24 22.55 13.27
N THR A 113 -0.84 22.95 12.15
CA THR A 113 -0.41 24.12 11.35
C THR A 113 -1.35 25.31 11.42
N GLY A 114 -2.40 25.23 12.24
CA GLY A 114 -3.45 26.27 12.27
C GLY A 114 -4.14 26.43 10.91
N GLY A 115 -4.37 25.33 10.19
CA GLY A 115 -5.03 25.31 8.88
C GLY A 115 -4.15 25.70 7.70
N ARG A 116 -2.88 26.01 7.90
CA ARG A 116 -1.97 26.52 6.85
C ARG A 116 -1.14 25.43 6.18
N GLY A 117 -1.15 24.19 6.69
CA GLY A 117 -0.47 23.05 6.09
C GLY A 117 -1.31 22.40 5.01
N THR A 118 -0.64 21.92 3.97
CA THR A 118 -1.25 21.11 2.90
C THR A 118 -0.42 19.86 2.66
N PHE A 119 -1.03 18.80 2.13
CA PHE A 119 -0.30 17.64 1.70
C PHE A 119 -0.93 17.02 0.46
N SER A 120 -0.12 16.28 -0.27
CA SER A 120 -0.55 15.40 -1.33
C SER A 120 0.08 14.03 -1.14
N MET A 121 -0.59 12.97 -1.59
CA MET A 121 -0.03 11.62 -1.54
C MET A 121 -0.39 10.84 -2.79
N ARG A 122 0.50 9.93 -3.16
CA ARG A 122 0.34 9.01 -4.29
C ARG A 122 0.84 7.62 -3.91
N PRO A 123 0.29 6.55 -4.49
CA PRO A 123 0.81 5.21 -4.28
C PRO A 123 2.29 5.12 -4.63
N SER A 124 3.06 4.43 -3.81
CA SER A 124 4.50 4.17 -4.03
C SER A 124 4.72 2.69 -4.28
N ARG A 125 4.69 1.89 -3.24
CA ARG A 125 4.99 0.45 -3.29
C ARG A 125 4.26 -0.29 -2.18
N PHE A 126 4.23 -1.61 -2.31
CA PHE A 126 3.87 -2.47 -1.19
C PHE A 126 5.12 -2.88 -0.41
N ARG A 127 5.01 -2.95 0.91
CA ARG A 127 6.05 -3.49 1.79
C ARG A 127 5.47 -4.59 2.65
N ILE A 128 6.23 -5.63 2.86
CA ILE A 128 5.87 -6.69 3.78
C ILE A 128 5.72 -6.08 5.18
N ARG A 129 4.57 -6.30 5.79
CA ARG A 129 4.36 -5.91 7.18
C ARG A 129 5.05 -6.94 8.08
N THR A 130 6.22 -6.60 8.57
CA THR A 130 6.89 -7.42 9.58
C THR A 130 6.07 -7.32 10.87
N ALA A 131 5.67 -8.45 11.43
CA ALA A 131 4.84 -8.53 12.64
C ALA A 131 5.54 -7.97 13.89
N LEU A 132 6.84 -7.72 13.80
CA LEU A 132 7.64 -7.06 14.84
C LEU A 132 7.84 -5.61 14.41
N GLY A 133 7.11 -4.71 15.07
CA GLY A 133 7.31 -3.28 14.91
C GLY A 133 8.72 -2.89 15.35
N VAL A 134 9.60 -2.90 14.41
CA VAL A 134 10.87 -2.18 14.47
C VAL A 134 11.15 -1.66 13.06
#